data_a4776efb1d87dccc6cd83506a20af883
#
_entry.id   a4776efb1d87dccc6cd83506a20af883
#
_cell.length_a   1.000
_cell.length_b   1.000
_cell.length_c   1.000
_cell.angle_alpha   90.00
_cell.angle_beta   90.00
_cell.angle_gamma   90.00
#
_symmetry.space_group_name_H-M   'P 1'
#
loop_
_entity.id
_entity.type
_entity.pdbx_description
1 polymer ?
#
loop_
_entity_poly.entity_id
_entity_poly.type
_entity_poly.pdbx_seq_one_letter_code
_entity_poly.pdbx_strand_id
1 'polypeptide(L)'
;MKLIILGKGGYGKVVADVAQQLNKYDEIYFLDDSLNDTDVLTTCERYIEYMDENTEFYPAFGNNEVRLAWIEKLLSANAQVATIIAKDAYVSPKATVEKGCVLLNKSIVNTDSILEKGCLLNIASVVDHNSTIGEGSHICIGAVVKANNKIPPCFKLEANQVIERGEIV
;
A
#
# COMPACT_ATOMS: atom_id res chain seq x y z
N MET A 1 18.79 -4.55 -1.36
CA MET A 1 17.83 -3.78 -2.18
C MET A 1 17.61 -2.41 -1.57
N LYS A 2 17.28 -1.42 -2.39
CA LYS A 2 16.91 -0.07 -1.99
C LYS A 2 15.39 0.12 -2.10
N LEU A 3 14.78 0.81 -1.15
CA LEU A 3 13.41 1.29 -1.24
C LEU A 3 13.41 2.83 -1.31
N ILE A 4 12.71 3.36 -2.29
CA ILE A 4 12.47 4.80 -2.41
C ILE A 4 10.98 5.07 -2.25
N ILE A 5 10.64 5.82 -1.21
CA ILE A 5 9.26 6.17 -0.87
C ILE A 5 8.97 7.58 -1.38
N LEU A 6 7.95 7.74 -2.20
CA LEU A 6 7.47 9.04 -2.67
C LEU A 6 6.49 9.60 -1.63
N GLY A 7 6.86 10.71 -1.04
CA GLY A 7 6.14 11.34 0.08
C GLY A 7 6.69 10.94 1.45
N LYS A 8 7.26 11.90 2.20
CA LYS A 8 7.77 11.73 3.58
C LYS A 8 6.81 12.25 4.65
N GLY A 9 5.52 12.32 4.34
CA GLY A 9 4.48 12.62 5.32
C GLY A 9 4.34 11.53 6.38
N GLY A 10 3.35 11.66 7.28
CA GLY A 10 3.11 10.67 8.34
C GLY A 10 2.95 9.25 7.80
N TYR A 11 2.21 9.07 6.71
CA TYR A 11 2.04 7.76 6.08
C TYR A 11 3.35 7.21 5.49
N GLY A 12 4.15 8.05 4.82
CA GLY A 12 5.45 7.62 4.29
C GLY A 12 6.40 7.11 5.38
N LYS A 13 6.41 7.77 6.55
CA LYS A 13 7.19 7.32 7.72
C LYS A 13 6.70 5.96 8.25
N VAL A 14 5.38 5.75 8.32
CA VAL A 14 4.82 4.44 8.72
C VAL A 14 5.22 3.34 7.73
N VAL A 15 5.18 3.62 6.44
CA VAL A 15 5.62 2.67 5.41
C VAL A 15 7.11 2.34 5.57
N ALA A 16 7.95 3.35 5.83
CA ALA A 16 9.38 3.15 6.05
C ALA A 16 9.65 2.28 7.30
N ASP A 17 8.96 2.53 8.41
CA ASP A 17 9.08 1.75 9.64
C ASP A 17 8.73 0.27 9.42
N VAL A 18 7.66 -0.01 8.68
CA VAL A 18 7.28 -1.38 8.32
C VAL A 18 8.33 -2.00 7.39
N ALA A 19 8.75 -1.28 6.34
CA ALA A 19 9.74 -1.77 5.39
C ALA A 19 11.08 -2.11 6.04
N GLN A 20 11.52 -1.31 7.01
CA GLN A 20 12.74 -1.56 7.78
C GLN A 20 12.69 -2.89 8.54
N GLN A 21 11.52 -3.24 9.07
CA GLN A 21 11.34 -4.50 9.81
C GLN A 21 11.36 -5.73 8.91
N LEU A 22 11.15 -5.59 7.60
CA LEU A 22 11.15 -6.72 6.67
C LEU A 22 12.54 -7.32 6.44
N ASN A 23 13.62 -6.58 6.72
CA ASN A 23 15.01 -6.95 6.43
C ASN A 23 15.24 -7.26 4.93
N LYS A 24 14.44 -6.68 4.05
CA LYS A 24 14.54 -6.78 2.60
C LYS A 24 15.38 -5.64 2.02
N TYR A 25 15.30 -4.48 2.65
CA TYR A 25 15.93 -3.25 2.16
C TYR A 25 17.14 -2.88 3.02
N ASP A 26 18.28 -2.68 2.37
CA ASP A 26 19.53 -2.21 3.00
C ASP A 26 19.50 -0.69 3.21
N GLU A 27 18.77 0.01 2.32
CA GLU A 27 18.64 1.46 2.32
C GLU A 27 17.19 1.86 2.06
N ILE A 28 16.71 2.86 2.78
CA ILE A 28 15.38 3.45 2.60
C ILE A 28 15.54 4.97 2.50
N TYR A 29 15.11 5.54 1.39
CA TYR A 29 15.14 6.96 1.09
C TYR A 29 13.75 7.48 0.73
N PHE A 30 13.65 8.81 0.69
CA PHE A 30 12.43 9.48 0.28
C PHE A 30 12.65 10.39 -0.92
N LEU A 31 11.59 10.58 -1.70
CA LEU A 31 11.42 11.70 -2.62
C LEU A 31 10.24 12.53 -2.10
N ASP A 32 10.42 13.84 -1.94
CA ASP A 32 9.35 14.72 -1.44
C ASP A 32 9.53 16.14 -1.97
N ASP A 33 8.46 16.73 -2.46
CA ASP A 33 8.51 18.04 -3.12
C ASP A 33 8.61 19.22 -2.12
N SER A 34 8.33 18.96 -0.86
CA SER A 34 8.21 20.00 0.18
C SER A 34 9.24 19.90 1.31
N LEU A 35 9.99 18.80 1.39
CA LEU A 35 10.90 18.53 2.50
C LEU A 35 12.36 18.56 2.07
N ASN A 36 13.21 19.06 2.98
CA ASN A 36 14.64 19.17 2.78
C ASN A 36 15.39 18.52 3.96
N ASP A 37 15.20 17.21 4.11
CA ASP A 37 15.82 16.38 5.14
C ASP A 37 16.97 15.54 4.55
N THR A 38 17.85 15.03 5.39
CA THR A 38 19.07 14.29 4.97
C THR A 38 18.79 12.99 4.23
N ASP A 39 17.62 12.39 4.42
CA ASP A 39 17.16 11.16 3.76
C ASP A 39 16.14 11.44 2.63
N VAL A 40 15.88 12.70 2.29
CA VAL A 40 15.13 13.11 1.10
C VAL A 40 16.13 13.41 -0.02
N LEU A 41 16.10 12.59 -1.05
CA LEU A 41 17.07 12.67 -2.15
C LEU A 41 16.76 13.83 -3.11
N THR A 42 15.48 13.98 -3.48
CA THR A 42 14.99 15.00 -4.43
C THR A 42 13.46 15.01 -4.47
N THR A 43 12.89 15.72 -5.46
CA THR A 43 11.45 15.76 -5.73
C THR A 43 10.93 14.46 -6.34
N CYS A 44 9.62 14.18 -6.18
CA CYS A 44 8.98 12.95 -6.64
C CYS A 44 9.15 12.72 -8.16
N GLU A 45 9.04 13.78 -8.98
CA GLU A 45 9.13 13.70 -10.45
C GLU A 45 10.51 13.20 -10.95
N ARG A 46 11.53 13.32 -10.15
CA ARG A 46 12.89 12.87 -10.50
C ARG A 46 13.16 11.40 -10.18
N TYR A 47 12.14 10.60 -9.88
CA TYR A 47 12.29 9.17 -9.57
C TYR A 47 13.07 8.39 -10.64
N ILE A 48 12.97 8.78 -11.90
CA ILE A 48 13.65 8.14 -13.03
C ILE A 48 15.17 8.09 -12.84
N GLU A 49 15.77 9.08 -12.16
CA GLU A 49 17.21 9.16 -11.91
C GLU A 49 17.71 8.05 -10.96
N TYR A 50 16.79 7.39 -10.25
CA TYR A 50 17.07 6.36 -9.25
C TYR A 50 16.61 4.97 -9.69
N MET A 51 16.10 4.83 -10.91
CA MET A 51 15.64 3.54 -11.42
C MET A 51 16.82 2.63 -11.74
N ASP A 52 16.88 1.51 -11.08
CA ASP A 52 17.80 0.41 -11.37
C ASP A 52 17.18 -0.95 -11.00
N GLU A 53 17.89 -2.05 -11.25
CA GLU A 53 17.44 -3.41 -10.98
C GLU A 53 17.32 -3.75 -9.48
N ASN A 54 17.92 -2.94 -8.60
CA ASN A 54 17.96 -3.12 -7.16
C ASN A 54 17.12 -2.10 -6.39
N THR A 55 16.34 -1.26 -7.09
CA THR A 55 15.53 -0.21 -6.49
C THR A 55 14.04 -0.46 -6.69
N GLU A 56 13.29 -0.54 -5.59
CA GLU A 56 11.83 -0.54 -5.58
C GLU A 56 11.29 0.83 -5.14
N PHE A 57 10.14 1.21 -5.66
CA PHE A 57 9.47 2.47 -5.36
C PHE A 57 8.11 2.22 -4.71
N TYR A 58 7.72 3.08 -3.77
CA TYR A 58 6.38 3.08 -3.22
C TYR A 58 5.84 4.52 -3.07
N PRO A 59 4.69 4.88 -3.68
CA PRO A 59 4.07 6.19 -3.52
C PRO A 59 3.20 6.23 -2.26
N ALA A 60 3.72 6.86 -1.20
CA ALA A 60 3.06 6.94 0.10
C ALA A 60 2.13 8.15 0.24
N PHE A 61 1.18 8.27 -0.69
CA PHE A 61 0.15 9.31 -0.66
C PHE A 61 -1.13 8.81 -0.02
N GLY A 62 -1.68 9.59 0.93
CA GLY A 62 -2.92 9.26 1.63
C GLY A 62 -4.19 9.36 0.76
N ASN A 63 -4.14 10.17 -0.30
CA ASN A 63 -5.21 10.22 -1.30
C ASN A 63 -5.13 8.99 -2.20
N ASN A 64 -6.24 8.26 -2.33
CA ASN A 64 -6.30 6.98 -3.05
C ASN A 64 -6.02 7.14 -4.54
N GLU A 65 -6.63 8.15 -5.17
CA GLU A 65 -6.48 8.41 -6.61
C GLU A 65 -5.05 8.84 -6.95
N VAL A 66 -4.46 9.72 -6.14
CA VAL A 66 -3.07 10.17 -6.32
C VAL A 66 -2.10 9.00 -6.14
N ARG A 67 -2.31 8.16 -5.11
CA ARG A 67 -1.49 6.97 -4.87
C ARG A 67 -1.56 6.00 -6.04
N LEU A 68 -2.77 5.70 -6.52
CA LEU A 68 -2.97 4.79 -7.66
C LEU A 68 -2.36 5.34 -8.94
N ALA A 69 -2.57 6.62 -9.25
CA ALA A 69 -1.99 7.27 -10.44
C ALA A 69 -0.44 7.21 -10.42
N TRP A 70 0.19 7.40 -9.26
CA TRP A 70 1.64 7.25 -9.13
C TRP A 70 2.11 5.81 -9.31
N ILE A 71 1.37 4.82 -8.79
CA ILE A 71 1.66 3.40 -9.02
C ILE A 71 1.62 3.09 -10.52
N GLU A 72 0.60 3.56 -11.23
CA GLU A 72 0.47 3.36 -12.67
C GLU A 72 1.57 4.06 -13.46
N LYS A 73 1.94 5.27 -13.06
CA LYS A 73 3.06 6.01 -13.66
C LYS A 73 4.38 5.25 -13.52
N LEU A 74 4.67 4.75 -12.32
CA LEU A 74 5.87 3.94 -12.05
C LEU A 74 5.89 2.65 -12.88
N LEU A 75 4.78 1.91 -12.89
CA LEU A 75 4.65 0.68 -13.68
C LEU A 75 4.81 0.92 -15.19
N SER A 76 4.22 2.01 -15.70
CA SER A 76 4.33 2.40 -17.12
C SER A 76 5.76 2.76 -17.52
N ALA A 77 6.57 3.25 -16.57
CA ALA A 77 7.98 3.52 -16.76
C ALA A 77 8.88 2.26 -16.56
N ASN A 78 8.28 1.08 -16.32
CA ASN A 78 8.97 -0.15 -15.96
C ASN A 78 9.76 -0.07 -14.63
N ALA A 79 9.40 0.83 -13.73
CA ALA A 79 9.94 0.85 -12.39
C ALA A 79 9.41 -0.32 -11.55
N GLN A 80 10.22 -0.83 -10.63
CA GLN A 80 9.78 -1.86 -9.70
C GLN A 80 8.94 -1.21 -8.59
N VAL A 81 7.67 -1.58 -8.50
CA VAL A 81 6.76 -1.08 -7.46
C VAL A 81 6.70 -2.07 -6.30
N ALA A 82 7.01 -1.57 -5.11
CA ALA A 82 7.03 -2.36 -3.88
C ALA A 82 5.63 -2.77 -3.44
N THR A 83 5.48 -4.02 -3.01
CA THR A 83 4.37 -4.49 -2.18
C THR A 83 4.91 -4.74 -0.79
N ILE A 84 4.36 -4.06 0.22
CA ILE A 84 4.89 -4.04 1.59
C ILE A 84 3.87 -4.68 2.53
N ILE A 85 4.24 -5.80 3.13
CA ILE A 85 3.38 -6.57 4.03
C ILE A 85 4.08 -6.69 5.38
N ALA A 86 3.49 -6.11 6.42
CA ALA A 86 4.02 -6.19 7.78
C ALA A 86 4.17 -7.65 8.24
N LYS A 87 5.19 -7.95 9.02
CA LYS A 87 5.48 -9.33 9.47
C LYS A 87 4.35 -9.97 10.28
N ASP A 88 3.55 -9.16 10.93
CA ASP A 88 2.41 -9.60 11.75
C ASP A 88 1.05 -9.37 11.07
N ALA A 89 1.05 -8.98 9.80
CA ALA A 89 -0.14 -9.04 8.95
C ALA A 89 -0.40 -10.51 8.55
N TYR A 90 -1.66 -10.90 8.54
CA TYR A 90 -2.04 -12.23 8.07
C TYR A 90 -2.58 -12.16 6.64
N VAL A 91 -1.99 -12.93 5.76
CA VAL A 91 -2.48 -13.15 4.40
C VAL A 91 -2.70 -14.63 4.20
N SER A 92 -3.94 -15.03 3.92
CA SER A 92 -4.26 -16.43 3.61
C SER A 92 -3.45 -16.91 2.41
N PRO A 93 -2.94 -18.15 2.41
CA PRO A 93 -2.25 -18.73 1.24
C PRO A 93 -3.09 -18.78 -0.05
N LYS A 94 -4.42 -18.65 0.08
CA LYS A 94 -5.36 -18.60 -1.05
C LYS A 94 -5.80 -17.18 -1.42
N ALA A 95 -5.35 -16.18 -0.68
CA ALA A 95 -5.62 -14.78 -1.03
C ALA A 95 -4.65 -14.29 -2.09
N THR A 96 -5.08 -13.35 -2.89
CA THR A 96 -4.24 -12.64 -3.87
C THR A 96 -3.99 -11.22 -3.41
N VAL A 97 -2.73 -10.81 -3.40
CA VAL A 97 -2.32 -9.43 -3.14
C VAL A 97 -1.52 -8.95 -4.35
N GLU A 98 -2.09 -7.99 -5.07
CA GLU A 98 -1.45 -7.44 -6.27
C GLU A 98 -0.36 -6.42 -5.92
N LYS A 99 0.35 -5.95 -6.96
CA LYS A 99 1.47 -5.01 -6.84
C LYS A 99 1.06 -3.67 -6.22
N GLY A 100 1.97 -3.07 -5.48
CA GLY A 100 1.76 -1.74 -4.89
C GLY A 100 0.84 -1.74 -3.67
N CYS A 101 0.40 -2.87 -3.18
CA CYS A 101 -0.37 -2.95 -1.95
C CYS A 101 0.52 -2.73 -0.71
N VAL A 102 -0.07 -2.10 0.31
CA VAL A 102 0.52 -2.03 1.65
C VAL A 102 -0.44 -2.63 2.67
N LEU A 103 0.06 -3.59 3.43
CA LEU A 103 -0.64 -4.23 4.53
C LEU A 103 0.11 -3.90 5.82
N LEU A 104 -0.49 -3.04 6.63
CA LEU A 104 0.11 -2.62 7.90
C LEU A 104 -0.13 -3.65 9.00
N ASN A 105 0.50 -3.43 10.14
CA ASN A 105 0.52 -4.33 11.29
C ASN A 105 -0.88 -4.85 11.67
N LYS A 106 -0.99 -6.16 11.90
CA LYS A 106 -2.23 -6.87 12.30
C LYS A 106 -3.38 -6.79 11.32
N SER A 107 -3.16 -6.31 10.09
CA SER A 107 -4.18 -6.42 9.05
C SER A 107 -4.38 -7.87 8.62
N ILE A 108 -5.59 -8.20 8.18
CA ILE A 108 -5.98 -9.57 7.84
C ILE A 108 -6.59 -9.59 6.43
N VAL A 109 -6.09 -10.48 5.59
CA VAL A 109 -6.71 -10.84 4.30
C VAL A 109 -7.02 -12.34 4.33
N ASN A 110 -8.32 -12.65 4.38
CA ASN A 110 -8.77 -14.04 4.56
C ASN A 110 -8.87 -14.78 3.20
N THR A 111 -9.22 -16.06 3.28
CA THR A 111 -9.16 -16.99 2.15
C THR A 111 -9.99 -16.54 0.94
N ASP A 112 -9.48 -16.80 -0.26
CA ASP A 112 -10.13 -16.52 -1.55
C ASP A 112 -10.47 -15.02 -1.75
N SER A 113 -9.82 -14.11 -1.00
CA SER A 113 -9.97 -12.67 -1.16
C SER A 113 -8.89 -12.09 -2.05
N ILE A 114 -9.22 -11.01 -2.74
CA ILE A 114 -8.35 -10.34 -3.70
C ILE A 114 -8.18 -8.88 -3.26
N LEU A 115 -6.94 -8.46 -3.09
CA LEU A 115 -6.57 -7.06 -3.06
C LEU A 115 -6.00 -6.67 -4.42
N GLU A 116 -6.75 -5.87 -5.16
CA GLU A 116 -6.28 -5.35 -6.43
C GLU A 116 -5.17 -4.32 -6.21
N LYS A 117 -4.51 -3.92 -7.27
CA LYS A 117 -3.33 -3.03 -7.31
C LYS A 117 -3.48 -1.78 -6.40
N GLY A 118 -2.46 -1.51 -5.61
CA GLY A 118 -2.35 -0.27 -4.84
C GLY A 118 -3.28 -0.15 -3.63
N CYS A 119 -3.90 -1.23 -3.19
CA CYS A 119 -4.71 -1.23 -1.97
C CYS A 119 -3.88 -0.95 -0.72
N LEU A 120 -4.47 -0.21 0.21
CA LEU A 120 -3.93 0.05 1.54
C LEU A 120 -4.83 -0.57 2.61
N LEU A 121 -4.33 -1.59 3.29
CA LEU A 121 -4.92 -2.13 4.49
C LEU A 121 -4.19 -1.54 5.71
N ASN A 122 -4.88 -0.68 6.44
CA ASN A 122 -4.31 0.00 7.59
C ASN A 122 -4.29 -0.92 8.83
N ILE A 123 -3.70 -0.47 9.92
CA ILE A 123 -3.50 -1.25 11.15
C ILE A 123 -4.80 -1.92 11.60
N ALA A 124 -4.74 -3.23 11.86
CA ALA A 124 -5.83 -4.07 12.34
C ALA A 124 -7.10 -4.06 11.46
N SER A 125 -7.01 -3.65 10.20
CA SER A 125 -8.13 -3.78 9.26
C SER A 125 -8.31 -5.24 8.82
N VAL A 126 -9.55 -5.61 8.48
CA VAL A 126 -9.91 -6.99 8.13
C VAL A 126 -10.66 -7.05 6.82
N VAL A 127 -10.20 -7.88 5.91
CA VAL A 127 -10.91 -8.30 4.70
C VAL A 127 -11.23 -9.79 4.86
N ASP A 128 -12.51 -10.09 5.05
CA ASP A 128 -12.97 -11.47 5.24
C ASP A 128 -13.08 -12.19 3.89
N HIS A 129 -13.30 -13.49 3.95
CA HIS A 129 -13.18 -14.42 2.82
C HIS A 129 -14.06 -14.07 1.58
N ASN A 130 -13.61 -14.45 0.40
CA ASN A 130 -14.33 -14.26 -0.87
C ASN A 130 -14.67 -12.80 -1.20
N SER A 131 -13.86 -11.85 -0.72
CA SER A 131 -14.07 -10.42 -0.98
C SER A 131 -13.04 -9.88 -1.94
N THR A 132 -13.43 -8.94 -2.78
CA THR A 132 -12.54 -8.21 -3.69
C THR A 132 -12.47 -6.75 -3.29
N ILE A 133 -11.26 -6.24 -3.11
CA ILE A 133 -11.01 -4.83 -2.82
C ILE A 133 -10.44 -4.19 -4.08
N GLY A 134 -11.19 -3.26 -4.66
CA GLY A 134 -10.84 -2.59 -5.91
C GLY A 134 -9.57 -1.74 -5.79
N GLU A 135 -8.92 -1.53 -6.94
CA GLU A 135 -7.64 -0.82 -7.07
C GLU A 135 -7.57 0.48 -6.27
N GLY A 136 -6.45 0.72 -5.61
CA GLY A 136 -6.21 1.96 -4.88
C GLY A 136 -7.07 2.19 -3.64
N SER A 137 -7.94 1.26 -3.26
CA SER A 137 -8.81 1.43 -2.08
C SER A 137 -8.05 1.43 -0.77
N HIS A 138 -8.61 2.08 0.23
CA HIS A 138 -8.05 2.19 1.58
C HIS A 138 -9.05 1.70 2.62
N ILE A 139 -8.73 0.59 3.25
CA ILE A 139 -9.44 0.06 4.41
C ILE A 139 -8.72 0.60 5.65
N CYS A 140 -9.35 1.60 6.32
CA CYS A 140 -8.71 2.35 7.40
C CYS A 140 -8.52 1.51 8.68
N ILE A 141 -7.92 2.12 9.71
CA ILE A 141 -7.59 1.47 10.99
C ILE A 141 -8.81 0.77 11.58
N GLY A 142 -8.69 -0.53 11.87
CA GLY A 142 -9.73 -1.32 12.52
C GLY A 142 -11.01 -1.52 11.69
N ALA A 143 -11.05 -1.07 10.45
CA ALA A 143 -12.23 -1.23 9.59
C ALA A 143 -12.35 -2.68 9.09
N VAL A 144 -13.58 -3.15 8.86
CA VAL A 144 -13.88 -4.53 8.51
C VAL A 144 -14.72 -4.61 7.25
N VAL A 145 -14.27 -5.35 6.28
CA VAL A 145 -15.05 -5.78 5.12
C VAL A 145 -15.47 -7.24 5.35
N LYS A 146 -16.76 -7.49 5.62
CA LYS A 146 -17.28 -8.85 5.82
C LYS A 146 -17.27 -9.65 4.50
N ALA A 147 -17.48 -10.94 4.61
CA ALA A 147 -17.34 -11.88 3.51
C ALA A 147 -18.25 -11.61 2.30
N ASN A 148 -17.79 -11.99 1.12
CA ASN A 148 -18.51 -11.94 -0.17
C ASN A 148 -18.88 -10.51 -0.61
N ASN A 149 -18.04 -9.53 -0.30
CA ASN A 149 -18.20 -8.15 -0.75
C ASN A 149 -17.29 -7.82 -1.94
N LYS A 150 -17.74 -6.88 -2.76
CA LYS A 150 -16.96 -6.32 -3.84
C LYS A 150 -16.89 -4.80 -3.68
N ILE A 151 -15.72 -4.33 -3.28
CA ILE A 151 -15.46 -2.91 -3.00
C ILE A 151 -14.97 -2.24 -4.30
N PRO A 152 -15.55 -1.09 -4.69
CA PRO A 152 -15.14 -0.38 -5.91
C PRO A 152 -13.72 0.19 -5.80
N PRO A 153 -13.08 0.55 -6.94
CA PRO A 153 -11.76 1.21 -6.94
C PRO A 153 -11.77 2.54 -6.17
N CYS A 154 -10.63 2.88 -5.60
CA CYS A 154 -10.40 4.12 -4.84
C CYS A 154 -11.37 4.36 -3.66
N PHE A 155 -12.07 3.34 -3.23
CA PHE A 155 -12.98 3.42 -2.09
C PHE A 155 -12.19 3.63 -0.78
N LYS A 156 -12.74 4.41 0.13
CA LYS A 156 -12.19 4.59 1.46
C LYS A 156 -13.21 4.17 2.52
N LEU A 157 -12.91 3.09 3.22
CA LEU A 157 -13.67 2.68 4.40
C LEU A 157 -13.05 3.34 5.63
N GLU A 158 -13.80 4.20 6.30
CA GLU A 158 -13.30 4.97 7.45
C GLU A 158 -12.99 4.08 8.67
N ALA A 159 -12.18 4.61 9.59
CA ALA A 159 -11.73 3.84 10.75
C ALA A 159 -12.88 3.25 11.57
N ASN A 160 -12.73 1.98 11.96
CA ASN A 160 -13.71 1.19 12.72
C ASN A 160 -15.09 1.01 12.07
N GLN A 161 -15.23 1.38 10.80
CA GLN A 161 -16.46 1.08 10.05
C GLN A 161 -16.50 -0.37 9.60
N VAL A 162 -17.69 -0.88 9.40
CA VAL A 162 -17.94 -2.25 8.95
C VAL A 162 -18.83 -2.21 7.71
N ILE A 163 -18.39 -2.89 6.64
CA ILE A 163 -19.26 -3.22 5.50
C ILE A 163 -19.85 -4.59 5.77
N GLU A 164 -21.18 -4.65 5.86
CA GLU A 164 -21.93 -5.87 6.12
C GLU A 164 -21.90 -6.81 4.91
N ARG A 165 -22.18 -8.08 5.14
CA ARG A 165 -22.17 -9.08 4.06
C ARG A 165 -23.24 -8.76 3.01
N GLY A 166 -22.81 -8.62 1.74
CA GLY A 166 -23.70 -8.31 0.63
C GLY A 166 -24.19 -6.88 0.59
N GLU A 167 -23.52 -5.98 1.31
CA GLU A 167 -23.78 -4.54 1.24
C GLU A 167 -23.29 -3.99 -0.09
N ILE A 168 -24.06 -3.11 -0.71
CA ILE A 168 -23.70 -2.40 -1.94
C ILE A 168 -23.05 -1.07 -1.55
N VAL A 169 -21.81 -0.86 -1.91
CA VAL A 169 -21.01 0.36 -1.65
C VAL A 169 -20.61 1.04 -2.95
#